data_9d9f45bca015d0d28a8eddb8e594fd71
#
_entry.id   9d9f45bca015d0d28a8eddb8e594fd71
#
_cell.length_a   1.000
_cell.length_b   1.000
_cell.length_c   1.000
_cell.angle_alpha   90.00
_cell.angle_beta   90.00
_cell.angle_gamma   90.00
#
_symmetry.space_group_name_H-M   'P 1'
#
loop_
_entity.id
_entity.type
_entity.pdbx_description
1 polymer ?
#
loop_
_entity_poly.entity_id
_entity_poly.type
_entity_poly.pdbx_seq_one_letter_code
_entity_poly.pdbx_strand_id
1 'polypeptide(L)'
;MTPGSEPGAGTAQKFLIVTDAWAPQVNGVVRTLEILGDDLAAMGHDVRYATPEGRFTLPLPSYPEIRLAVFPRRSLARMIDSFGPNAIHIATEGTLGLSARALCVKRGIPFTTSFHTRFPEYVHARLPLIPEALVYRFLRWFHGPATAMMVATPSLQHELEAHGFRNVRIWSRGVDVKMFRPVPGARLPYPGPIWLYVGRVAVEKNIEAFLSLELPGTKVVVGDGPARAQLEKRYPEAKFLGPKTGEDLVRHYAASDVFVFPSKTDTFGLVVLEALACGVPVAAYPVQGPRDVIGDAPVGALKENLAEACAQALTISRQACRTFALTRSWRACTEQFLANLPPEP
;
A
#
# COMPACT_ATOMS: atom_id res chain seq x y z
N MET A 1 13.53 -45.20 -7.90
CA MET A 1 13.25 -43.94 -7.19
C MET A 1 14.01 -42.84 -7.92
N THR A 2 13.36 -42.18 -8.83
CA THR A 2 13.88 -41.02 -9.56
C THR A 2 13.72 -39.76 -8.67
N PRO A 3 14.72 -38.92 -8.49
CA PRO A 3 14.56 -37.66 -7.72
C PRO A 3 13.63 -36.72 -8.49
N GLY A 4 12.69 -36.17 -7.74
CA GLY A 4 11.70 -35.22 -8.25
C GLY A 4 12.38 -33.99 -8.83
N SER A 5 11.94 -33.60 -10.00
CA SER A 5 12.29 -32.34 -10.67
C SER A 5 11.94 -31.17 -9.79
N GLU A 6 12.92 -30.38 -9.40
CA GLU A 6 12.73 -29.05 -8.84
C GLU A 6 11.90 -28.20 -9.82
N PRO A 7 10.98 -27.32 -9.33
CA PRO A 7 10.25 -26.44 -10.22
C PRO A 7 11.24 -25.51 -10.94
N GLY A 8 11.16 -25.51 -12.26
CA GLY A 8 12.10 -24.86 -13.17
C GLY A 8 12.46 -23.45 -12.73
N ALA A 9 13.78 -23.20 -12.59
CA ALA A 9 14.35 -21.88 -12.47
C ALA A 9 14.05 -21.13 -13.79
N GLY A 10 13.06 -20.25 -13.77
CA GLY A 10 12.81 -19.31 -14.86
C GLY A 10 14.10 -18.51 -15.13
N THR A 11 14.37 -18.21 -16.39
CA THR A 11 15.55 -17.43 -16.80
C THR A 11 15.57 -16.09 -16.02
N ALA A 12 16.75 -15.73 -15.48
CA ALA A 12 16.94 -14.47 -14.78
C ALA A 12 16.58 -13.30 -15.69
N GLN A 13 15.62 -12.49 -15.29
CA GLN A 13 15.13 -11.32 -16.04
C GLN A 13 15.65 -10.03 -15.45
N LYS A 14 15.68 -8.97 -16.28
CA LYS A 14 16.07 -7.62 -15.89
C LYS A 14 14.85 -6.72 -15.81
N PHE A 15 14.58 -6.17 -14.63
CA PHE A 15 13.47 -5.27 -14.36
C PHE A 15 13.95 -3.84 -14.19
N LEU A 16 13.35 -2.90 -14.92
CA LEU A 16 13.53 -1.47 -14.69
C LEU A 16 12.25 -0.89 -14.09
N ILE A 17 12.32 -0.48 -12.83
CA ILE A 17 11.24 0.19 -12.11
C ILE A 17 11.49 1.69 -12.15
N VAL A 18 10.57 2.45 -12.74
CA VAL A 18 10.64 3.90 -12.88
C VAL A 18 9.66 4.55 -11.91
N THR A 19 10.16 5.42 -11.03
CA THR A 19 9.33 6.07 -10.01
C THR A 19 9.85 7.46 -9.64
N ASP A 20 8.94 8.41 -9.44
CA ASP A 20 9.23 9.72 -8.84
C ASP A 20 9.07 9.70 -7.30
N ALA A 21 8.43 8.65 -6.75
CA ALA A 21 8.30 8.40 -5.31
C ALA A 21 9.45 7.52 -4.84
N TRP A 22 10.41 8.09 -4.10
CA TRP A 22 11.58 7.38 -3.58
C TRP A 22 12.09 8.04 -2.28
N ALA A 23 13.04 7.39 -1.62
CA ALA A 23 13.69 7.96 -0.45
C ALA A 23 14.15 9.44 -0.70
N PRO A 24 14.05 10.34 0.30
CA PRO A 24 13.71 10.11 1.72
C PRO A 24 12.20 10.04 2.03
N GLN A 25 11.31 9.96 1.04
CA GLN A 25 9.87 9.84 1.27
C GLN A 25 9.55 8.51 1.95
N VAL A 26 8.78 8.57 3.04
CA VAL A 26 8.27 7.38 3.73
C VAL A 26 6.78 7.27 3.44
N ASN A 27 6.43 6.46 2.45
CA ASN A 27 5.04 6.24 2.05
C ASN A 27 4.83 4.81 1.52
N GLY A 28 3.57 4.43 1.36
CA GLY A 28 3.20 3.08 0.93
C GLY A 28 3.68 2.70 -0.47
N VAL A 29 3.91 3.69 -1.36
CA VAL A 29 4.42 3.42 -2.73
C VAL A 29 5.88 3.00 -2.66
N VAL A 30 6.72 3.79 -1.97
CA VAL A 30 8.15 3.49 -1.78
C VAL A 30 8.31 2.10 -1.18
N ARG A 31 7.64 1.84 -0.04
CA ARG A 31 7.71 0.53 0.64
C ARG A 31 7.27 -0.62 -0.27
N THR A 32 6.22 -0.44 -1.06
CA THR A 32 5.75 -1.48 -1.99
C THR A 32 6.79 -1.79 -3.07
N LEU A 33 7.42 -0.76 -3.62
CA LEU A 33 8.43 -0.92 -4.67
C LEU A 33 9.74 -1.53 -4.15
N GLU A 34 10.17 -1.14 -2.94
CA GLU A 34 11.34 -1.73 -2.27
C GLU A 34 11.12 -3.23 -2.05
N ILE A 35 9.99 -3.63 -1.45
CA ILE A 35 9.69 -5.03 -1.19
C ILE A 35 9.55 -5.82 -2.51
N LEU A 36 8.92 -5.24 -3.53
CA LEU A 36 8.86 -5.87 -4.86
C LEU A 36 10.25 -6.15 -5.41
N GLY A 37 11.17 -5.17 -5.32
CA GLY A 37 12.53 -5.34 -5.81
C GLY A 37 13.33 -6.37 -5.03
N ASP A 38 13.18 -6.38 -3.70
CA ASP A 38 13.83 -7.36 -2.83
C ASP A 38 13.35 -8.79 -3.14
N ASP A 39 12.04 -8.95 -3.30
CA ASP A 39 11.45 -10.24 -3.66
C ASP A 39 11.87 -10.71 -5.06
N LEU A 40 11.88 -9.82 -6.06
CA LEU A 40 12.36 -10.12 -7.40
C LEU A 40 13.84 -10.52 -7.39
N ALA A 41 14.68 -9.80 -6.63
CA ALA A 41 16.10 -10.12 -6.46
C ALA A 41 16.28 -11.49 -5.77
N ALA A 42 15.48 -11.79 -4.74
CA ALA A 42 15.45 -13.10 -4.07
C ALA A 42 14.99 -14.24 -4.99
N MET A 43 14.25 -13.92 -6.07
CA MET A 43 13.88 -14.84 -7.13
C MET A 43 14.96 -15.02 -8.21
N GLY A 44 16.10 -14.31 -8.10
CA GLY A 44 17.21 -14.38 -9.03
C GLY A 44 17.13 -13.39 -10.21
N HIS A 45 16.25 -12.40 -10.14
CA HIS A 45 16.13 -11.36 -11.17
C HIS A 45 17.06 -10.17 -10.88
N ASP A 46 17.50 -9.44 -11.91
CA ASP A 46 18.25 -8.18 -11.78
C ASP A 46 17.27 -6.99 -11.80
N VAL A 47 17.21 -6.23 -10.71
CA VAL A 47 16.28 -5.11 -10.57
C VAL A 47 17.04 -3.80 -10.49
N ARG A 48 16.67 -2.83 -11.34
CA ARG A 48 17.16 -1.47 -11.28
C ARG A 48 16.04 -0.47 -11.14
N TYR A 49 16.34 0.61 -10.40
CA TYR A 49 15.41 1.71 -10.17
C TYR A 49 15.87 2.97 -10.91
N ALA A 50 14.96 3.61 -11.60
CA ALA A 50 15.11 4.97 -12.09
C ALA A 50 14.33 5.91 -11.17
N THR A 51 15.03 6.55 -10.26
CA THR A 51 14.50 7.42 -9.19
C THR A 51 14.99 8.86 -9.33
N PRO A 52 14.44 9.82 -8.58
CA PRO A 52 14.97 11.18 -8.50
C PRO A 52 16.40 11.28 -7.91
N GLU A 53 16.82 10.26 -7.16
CA GLU A 53 18.11 10.23 -6.48
C GLU A 53 19.28 10.36 -7.49
N GLY A 54 20.30 11.14 -7.10
CA GLY A 54 21.45 11.42 -7.98
C GLY A 54 21.15 12.28 -9.21
N ARG A 55 19.95 12.88 -9.31
CA ARG A 55 19.53 13.76 -10.40
C ARG A 55 19.31 15.19 -9.92
N PHE A 56 19.39 16.14 -10.85
CA PHE A 56 18.92 17.49 -10.55
C PHE A 56 17.40 17.48 -10.44
N THR A 57 16.88 17.92 -9.27
CA THR A 57 15.45 17.86 -8.95
C THR A 57 14.93 19.20 -8.45
N LEU A 58 13.64 19.45 -8.69
CA LEU A 58 12.90 20.57 -8.09
C LEU A 58 11.80 20.01 -7.19
N PRO A 59 11.54 20.65 -6.03
CA PRO A 59 10.44 20.26 -5.17
C PRO A 59 9.10 20.57 -5.84
N LEU A 60 8.10 19.70 -5.64
CA LEU A 60 6.74 19.99 -6.05
C LEU A 60 6.17 21.10 -5.13
N PRO A 61 5.62 22.20 -5.65
CA PRO A 61 5.18 23.35 -4.83
C PRO A 61 4.21 22.98 -3.69
N SER A 62 3.32 22.01 -3.92
CA SER A 62 2.32 21.55 -2.94
C SER A 62 2.84 20.47 -1.98
N TYR A 63 3.99 19.85 -2.29
CA TYR A 63 4.63 18.77 -1.54
C TYR A 63 6.13 18.83 -1.73
N PRO A 64 6.83 19.67 -0.96
CA PRO A 64 8.29 19.88 -1.12
C PRO A 64 9.12 18.59 -0.94
N GLU A 65 8.56 17.61 -0.24
CA GLU A 65 9.16 16.28 -0.07
C GLU A 65 9.15 15.45 -1.36
N ILE A 66 8.23 15.75 -2.30
CA ILE A 66 8.19 15.12 -3.62
C ILE A 66 9.13 15.91 -4.55
N ARG A 67 10.21 15.26 -4.94
CA ARG A 67 11.22 15.86 -5.80
C ARG A 67 11.08 15.34 -7.22
N LEU A 68 10.86 16.26 -8.17
CA LEU A 68 10.71 15.93 -9.57
C LEU A 68 12.04 16.11 -10.33
N ALA A 69 12.49 15.08 -11.03
CA ALA A 69 13.71 15.13 -11.84
C ALA A 69 13.54 16.08 -13.03
N VAL A 70 14.53 16.92 -13.28
CA VAL A 70 14.53 17.88 -14.39
C VAL A 70 15.19 17.25 -15.61
N PHE A 71 14.50 17.27 -16.75
CA PHE A 71 14.95 16.71 -18.03
C PHE A 71 15.53 15.29 -17.98
N PRO A 72 14.87 14.31 -17.32
CA PRO A 72 15.46 12.99 -17.07
C PRO A 72 15.57 12.11 -18.33
N ARG A 73 14.96 12.50 -19.46
CA ARG A 73 14.79 11.67 -20.66
C ARG A 73 16.11 11.11 -21.23
N ARG A 74 17.19 11.93 -21.29
CA ARG A 74 18.48 11.47 -21.85
C ARG A 74 19.17 10.45 -20.93
N SER A 75 19.15 10.68 -19.63
CA SER A 75 19.74 9.75 -18.66
C SER A 75 18.95 8.45 -18.57
N LEU A 76 17.62 8.52 -18.65
CA LEU A 76 16.76 7.35 -18.68
C LEU A 76 16.94 6.53 -19.96
N ALA A 77 17.06 7.18 -21.12
CA ALA A 77 17.35 6.49 -22.37
C ALA A 77 18.67 5.70 -22.30
N ARG A 78 19.75 6.33 -21.77
CA ARG A 78 21.04 5.65 -21.57
C ARG A 78 20.92 4.47 -20.59
N MET A 79 20.12 4.61 -19.53
CA MET A 79 19.89 3.53 -18.57
C MET A 79 19.18 2.34 -19.24
N ILE A 80 18.14 2.59 -20.04
CA ILE A 80 17.43 1.56 -20.80
C ILE A 80 18.42 0.86 -21.77
N ASP A 81 19.20 1.64 -22.51
CA ASP A 81 20.15 1.10 -23.52
C ASP A 81 21.27 0.27 -22.88
N SER A 82 21.83 0.72 -21.74
CA SER A 82 22.95 0.04 -21.08
C SER A 82 22.52 -1.16 -20.23
N PHE A 83 21.31 -1.12 -19.67
CA PHE A 83 20.80 -2.20 -18.84
C PHE A 83 20.12 -3.30 -19.66
N GLY A 84 19.43 -2.94 -20.74
CA GLY A 84 18.66 -3.87 -21.57
C GLY A 84 17.56 -4.58 -20.78
N PRO A 85 16.58 -3.85 -20.17
CA PRO A 85 15.56 -4.47 -19.35
C PRO A 85 14.63 -5.37 -20.19
N ASN A 86 14.27 -6.53 -19.65
CA ASN A 86 13.21 -7.40 -20.18
C ASN A 86 11.83 -6.82 -19.92
N ALA A 87 11.65 -6.16 -18.78
CA ALA A 87 10.40 -5.52 -18.39
C ALA A 87 10.65 -4.11 -17.83
N ILE A 88 9.76 -3.17 -18.20
CA ILE A 88 9.75 -1.80 -17.67
C ILE A 88 8.42 -1.57 -16.96
N HIS A 89 8.50 -1.19 -15.68
CA HIS A 89 7.34 -0.80 -14.89
C HIS A 89 7.42 0.67 -14.50
N ILE A 90 6.41 1.46 -14.85
CA ILE A 90 6.32 2.89 -14.52
C ILE A 90 5.33 3.06 -13.37
N ALA A 91 5.85 3.29 -12.17
CA ALA A 91 5.07 3.28 -10.94
C ALA A 91 4.39 4.63 -10.61
N THR A 92 4.82 5.73 -11.24
CA THR A 92 4.27 7.07 -10.95
C THR A 92 4.16 7.92 -12.20
N GLU A 93 3.26 8.92 -12.17
CA GLU A 93 2.92 9.82 -13.27
C GLU A 93 3.76 11.12 -13.31
N GLY A 94 4.86 11.16 -12.53
CA GLY A 94 5.74 12.32 -12.46
C GLY A 94 6.66 12.46 -13.67
N THR A 95 7.69 13.29 -13.55
CA THR A 95 8.57 13.64 -14.68
C THR A 95 9.39 12.46 -15.19
N LEU A 96 9.79 11.54 -14.30
CA LEU A 96 10.44 10.29 -14.68
C LEU A 96 9.46 9.37 -15.41
N GLY A 97 8.25 9.19 -14.84
CA GLY A 97 7.21 8.38 -15.47
C GLY A 97 6.81 8.89 -16.85
N LEU A 98 6.59 10.19 -17.00
CA LEU A 98 6.31 10.83 -18.31
C LEU A 98 7.43 10.62 -19.32
N SER A 99 8.68 10.72 -18.89
CA SER A 99 9.86 10.50 -19.76
C SER A 99 9.99 9.05 -20.16
N ALA A 100 9.79 8.10 -19.24
CA ALA A 100 9.82 6.66 -19.52
C ALA A 100 8.72 6.28 -20.52
N ARG A 101 7.48 6.71 -20.25
CA ARG A 101 6.34 6.51 -21.14
C ARG A 101 6.65 7.01 -22.57
N ALA A 102 7.15 8.23 -22.68
CA ALA A 102 7.48 8.82 -23.99
C ALA A 102 8.57 8.05 -24.75
N LEU A 103 9.56 7.51 -24.03
CA LEU A 103 10.62 6.67 -24.60
C LEU A 103 10.06 5.32 -25.05
N CYS A 104 9.29 4.65 -24.19
CA CYS A 104 8.70 3.34 -24.49
C CYS A 104 7.74 3.42 -25.69
N VAL A 105 6.83 4.38 -25.72
CA VAL A 105 5.91 4.58 -26.86
C VAL A 105 6.68 4.89 -28.13
N LYS A 106 7.69 5.77 -28.09
CA LYS A 106 8.50 6.12 -29.29
C LYS A 106 9.27 4.92 -29.85
N ARG A 107 9.73 4.03 -28.96
CA ARG A 107 10.59 2.89 -29.34
C ARG A 107 9.82 1.57 -29.52
N GLY A 108 8.51 1.56 -29.30
CA GLY A 108 7.68 0.34 -29.32
C GLY A 108 8.01 -0.65 -28.20
N ILE A 109 8.59 -0.18 -27.08
CA ILE A 109 8.94 -1.03 -25.94
C ILE A 109 7.67 -1.24 -25.09
N PRO A 110 7.22 -2.49 -24.86
CA PRO A 110 6.11 -2.77 -23.96
C PRO A 110 6.45 -2.38 -22.52
N PHE A 111 5.47 -1.85 -21.79
CA PHE A 111 5.64 -1.44 -20.40
C PHE A 111 4.34 -1.57 -19.63
N THR A 112 4.46 -1.68 -18.33
CA THR A 112 3.32 -1.66 -17.39
C THR A 112 3.34 -0.38 -16.56
N THR A 113 2.20 -0.04 -15.96
CA THR A 113 2.07 1.12 -15.07
C THR A 113 1.33 0.72 -13.80
N SER A 114 1.41 1.55 -12.76
CA SER A 114 0.58 1.42 -11.56
C SER A 114 -0.20 2.70 -11.28
N PHE A 115 -1.39 2.53 -10.70
CA PHE A 115 -2.19 3.60 -10.16
C PHE A 115 -2.20 3.48 -8.63
N HIS A 116 -1.33 4.25 -7.97
CA HIS A 116 -1.12 4.16 -6.53
C HIS A 116 -1.92 5.19 -5.72
N THR A 117 -2.27 6.30 -6.34
CA THR A 117 -2.84 7.46 -5.64
C THR A 117 -4.12 7.90 -6.35
N ARG A 118 -5.15 8.21 -5.58
CA ARG A 118 -6.38 8.84 -6.09
C ARG A 118 -6.12 10.28 -6.51
N PHE A 119 -5.39 10.44 -7.61
CA PHE A 119 -5.00 11.74 -8.16
C PHE A 119 -6.19 12.66 -8.43
N PRO A 120 -7.34 12.19 -8.95
CA PRO A 120 -8.49 13.06 -9.21
C PRO A 120 -9.00 13.76 -7.95
N GLU A 121 -9.17 13.04 -6.86
CA GLU A 121 -9.64 13.59 -5.58
C GLU A 121 -8.60 14.54 -4.97
N TYR A 122 -7.30 14.19 -5.07
CA TYR A 122 -6.22 15.07 -4.59
C TYR A 122 -6.13 16.38 -5.36
N VAL A 123 -6.27 16.34 -6.68
CA VAL A 123 -6.28 17.54 -7.53
C VAL A 123 -7.52 18.38 -7.24
N HIS A 124 -8.70 17.77 -7.18
CA HIS A 124 -9.94 18.48 -6.91
C HIS A 124 -9.96 19.16 -5.54
N ALA A 125 -9.44 18.50 -4.50
CA ALA A 125 -9.35 19.08 -3.15
C ALA A 125 -8.46 20.35 -3.07
N ARG A 126 -7.52 20.52 -4.00
CA ARG A 126 -6.56 21.64 -3.98
C ARG A 126 -6.74 22.64 -5.10
N LEU A 127 -7.21 22.20 -6.22
CA LEU A 127 -7.46 22.99 -7.41
C LEU A 127 -8.89 22.73 -7.89
N PRO A 128 -9.89 23.19 -7.12
CA PRO A 128 -11.31 22.91 -7.39
C PRO A 128 -11.79 23.43 -8.75
N LEU A 129 -11.02 24.32 -9.39
CA LEU A 129 -11.28 24.82 -10.73
C LEU A 129 -10.88 23.84 -11.85
N ILE A 130 -10.10 22.80 -11.55
CA ILE A 130 -9.76 21.77 -12.55
C ILE A 130 -10.88 20.72 -12.56
N PRO A 131 -11.61 20.59 -13.68
CA PRO A 131 -12.63 19.56 -13.80
C PRO A 131 -12.01 18.15 -13.67
N GLU A 132 -12.61 17.28 -12.88
CA GLU A 132 -12.19 15.92 -12.66
C GLU A 132 -12.04 15.13 -13.98
N ALA A 133 -12.92 15.41 -14.94
CA ALA A 133 -12.89 14.83 -16.29
C ALA A 133 -11.54 15.09 -17.03
N LEU A 134 -10.90 16.24 -16.79
CA LEU A 134 -9.59 16.54 -17.38
C LEU A 134 -8.48 15.70 -16.72
N VAL A 135 -8.57 15.47 -15.43
CA VAL A 135 -7.61 14.63 -14.71
C VAL A 135 -7.73 13.19 -15.21
N TYR A 136 -8.94 12.65 -15.29
CA TYR A 136 -9.15 11.31 -15.87
C TYR A 136 -8.74 11.21 -17.34
N ARG A 137 -8.91 12.28 -18.15
CA ARG A 137 -8.40 12.31 -19.54
C ARG A 137 -6.88 12.22 -19.60
N PHE A 138 -6.18 12.96 -18.72
CA PHE A 138 -4.71 12.88 -18.60
C PHE A 138 -4.28 11.47 -18.18
N LEU A 139 -4.90 10.90 -17.15
CA LEU A 139 -4.56 9.56 -16.66
C LEU A 139 -4.81 8.48 -17.73
N ARG A 140 -5.95 8.53 -18.45
CA ARG A 140 -6.19 7.62 -19.58
C ARG A 140 -5.14 7.76 -20.69
N TRP A 141 -4.74 9.00 -20.99
CA TRP A 141 -3.65 9.24 -21.96
C TRP A 141 -2.33 8.66 -21.43
N PHE A 142 -2.03 8.82 -20.16
CA PHE A 142 -0.78 8.34 -19.56
C PHE A 142 -0.73 6.80 -19.54
N HIS A 143 -1.74 6.15 -19.02
CA HIS A 143 -1.78 4.69 -18.82
C HIS A 143 -2.23 3.90 -20.06
N GLY A 144 -2.92 4.54 -21.00
CA GLY A 144 -3.53 3.86 -22.17
C GLY A 144 -2.59 3.02 -23.02
N PRO A 145 -1.34 3.47 -23.30
CA PRO A 145 -0.39 2.67 -24.06
C PRO A 145 0.28 1.52 -23.28
N ALA A 146 0.12 1.46 -21.96
CA ALA A 146 0.66 0.38 -21.15
C ALA A 146 -0.06 -0.95 -21.45
N THR A 147 0.68 -2.05 -21.41
CA THR A 147 0.10 -3.40 -21.58
C THR A 147 -0.82 -3.75 -20.41
N ALA A 148 -0.49 -3.28 -19.21
CA ALA A 148 -1.33 -3.34 -18.03
C ALA A 148 -1.14 -2.11 -17.15
N MET A 149 -2.25 -1.59 -16.60
CA MET A 149 -2.26 -0.62 -15.51
C MET A 149 -2.67 -1.34 -14.23
N MET A 150 -1.75 -1.41 -13.27
CA MET A 150 -1.93 -2.21 -12.07
C MET A 150 -2.57 -1.38 -10.95
N VAL A 151 -3.58 -1.93 -10.30
CA VAL A 151 -4.33 -1.32 -9.20
C VAL A 151 -4.38 -2.25 -8.00
N ALA A 152 -4.48 -1.67 -6.79
CA ALA A 152 -4.36 -2.45 -5.56
C ALA A 152 -5.61 -3.27 -5.23
N THR A 153 -6.79 -2.85 -5.70
CA THR A 153 -8.06 -3.40 -5.21
C THR A 153 -9.09 -3.58 -6.32
N PRO A 154 -10.03 -4.56 -6.17
CA PRO A 154 -11.13 -4.77 -7.11
C PRO A 154 -12.06 -3.55 -7.24
N SER A 155 -12.37 -2.87 -6.12
CA SER A 155 -13.21 -1.67 -6.16
C SER A 155 -12.60 -0.57 -7.03
N LEU A 156 -11.28 -0.35 -6.89
CA LEU A 156 -10.56 0.64 -7.70
C LEU A 156 -10.50 0.21 -9.18
N GLN A 157 -10.38 -1.09 -9.46
CA GLN A 157 -10.46 -1.60 -10.82
C GLN A 157 -11.80 -1.25 -11.46
N HIS A 158 -12.91 -1.60 -10.82
CA HIS A 158 -14.25 -1.31 -11.33
C HIS A 158 -14.49 0.19 -11.53
N GLU A 159 -14.03 1.02 -10.58
CA GLU A 159 -14.14 2.47 -10.68
C GLU A 159 -13.40 3.00 -11.92
N LEU A 160 -12.16 2.59 -12.14
CA LEU A 160 -11.36 3.03 -13.29
C LEU A 160 -11.91 2.49 -14.62
N GLU A 161 -12.40 1.26 -14.65
CA GLU A 161 -13.09 0.69 -15.82
C GLU A 161 -14.35 1.50 -16.17
N ALA A 162 -15.13 1.93 -15.18
CA ALA A 162 -16.27 2.82 -15.37
C ALA A 162 -15.85 4.20 -15.93
N HIS A 163 -14.63 4.67 -15.58
CA HIS A 163 -14.03 5.88 -16.16
C HIS A 163 -13.33 5.63 -17.51
N GLY A 164 -13.51 4.46 -18.14
CA GLY A 164 -13.06 4.14 -19.50
C GLY A 164 -11.62 3.67 -19.62
N PHE A 165 -10.98 3.23 -18.53
CA PHE A 165 -9.71 2.50 -18.61
C PHE A 165 -9.96 1.05 -19.05
N ARG A 166 -9.09 0.50 -19.90
CA ARG A 166 -9.32 -0.81 -20.54
C ARG A 166 -8.29 -1.89 -20.20
N ASN A 167 -7.17 -1.50 -19.65
CA ASN A 167 -6.01 -2.36 -19.36
C ASN A 167 -5.76 -2.53 -17.87
N VAL A 168 -6.80 -2.41 -17.04
CA VAL A 168 -6.70 -2.48 -15.58
C VAL A 168 -6.49 -3.93 -15.14
N ARG A 169 -5.52 -4.16 -14.27
CA ARG A 169 -5.19 -5.46 -13.68
C ARG A 169 -4.99 -5.32 -12.18
N ILE A 170 -5.38 -6.33 -11.42
CA ILE A 170 -5.13 -6.35 -9.98
C ILE A 170 -3.66 -6.66 -9.72
N TRP A 171 -3.04 -5.82 -8.91
CA TRP A 171 -1.78 -6.05 -8.23
C TRP A 171 -1.96 -5.63 -6.78
N SER A 172 -2.37 -6.58 -5.96
CA SER A 172 -2.71 -6.36 -4.55
C SER A 172 -1.48 -5.97 -3.72
N ARG A 173 -1.67 -5.88 -2.42
CA ARG A 173 -0.60 -5.64 -1.46
C ARG A 173 -0.47 -6.84 -0.56
N GLY A 174 0.75 -7.10 -0.13
CA GLY A 174 1.06 -8.17 0.79
C GLY A 174 1.37 -7.67 2.19
N VAL A 175 1.62 -8.61 3.08
CA VAL A 175 2.15 -8.39 4.42
C VAL A 175 3.34 -9.31 4.67
N ASP A 176 4.33 -8.81 5.40
CA ASP A 176 5.44 -9.63 5.86
C ASP A 176 4.97 -10.55 7.00
N VAL A 177 4.54 -11.74 6.62
CA VAL A 177 4.03 -12.75 7.56
C VAL A 177 5.13 -13.39 8.43
N LYS A 178 6.40 -13.17 8.13
CA LYS A 178 7.52 -13.60 8.98
C LYS A 178 7.74 -12.60 10.11
N MET A 179 7.70 -11.31 9.79
CA MET A 179 7.78 -10.22 10.75
C MET A 179 6.50 -10.13 11.57
N PHE A 180 5.36 -9.88 10.94
CA PHE A 180 4.06 -9.78 11.62
C PHE A 180 3.51 -11.16 11.89
N ARG A 181 3.50 -11.54 13.15
CA ARG A 181 3.10 -12.87 13.61
C ARG A 181 2.50 -12.83 15.01
N PRO A 182 1.71 -13.82 15.40
CA PRO A 182 1.33 -13.99 16.79
C PRO A 182 2.58 -14.13 17.69
N VAL A 183 2.57 -13.47 18.83
CA VAL A 183 3.61 -13.57 19.86
C VAL A 183 2.99 -14.19 21.10
N PRO A 184 3.28 -15.46 21.43
CA PRO A 184 2.73 -16.10 22.61
C PRO A 184 3.04 -15.33 23.88
N GLY A 185 2.03 -15.09 24.69
CA GLY A 185 2.19 -14.39 25.98
C GLY A 185 2.36 -12.87 25.85
N ALA A 186 2.29 -12.28 24.64
CA ALA A 186 2.34 -10.82 24.50
C ALA A 186 1.21 -10.17 25.30
N ARG A 187 1.58 -9.17 26.10
CA ARG A 187 0.63 -8.38 26.92
C ARG A 187 1.10 -6.94 27.00
N LEU A 188 0.13 -6.03 27.09
CA LEU A 188 0.39 -4.64 27.46
C LEU A 188 0.02 -4.44 28.93
N PRO A 189 0.66 -3.51 29.65
CA PRO A 189 0.42 -3.27 31.08
C PRO A 189 -0.86 -2.48 31.35
N TYR A 190 -1.92 -2.81 30.63
CA TYR A 190 -3.21 -2.11 30.72
C TYR A 190 -4.37 -3.12 30.86
N PRO A 191 -5.49 -2.72 31.49
CA PRO A 191 -6.70 -3.55 31.57
C PRO A 191 -7.25 -3.85 30.16
N GLY A 192 -7.59 -5.13 29.92
CA GLY A 192 -8.25 -5.54 28.69
C GLY A 192 -9.77 -5.34 28.72
N PRO A 193 -10.44 -5.45 27.58
CA PRO A 193 -9.88 -5.65 26.24
C PRO A 193 -8.99 -4.49 25.75
N ILE A 194 -7.98 -4.79 24.95
CA ILE A 194 -7.09 -3.79 24.33
C ILE A 194 -7.56 -3.48 22.92
N TRP A 195 -7.97 -2.23 22.71
CA TRP A 195 -8.39 -1.69 21.41
C TRP A 195 -7.24 -0.92 20.81
N LEU A 196 -6.68 -1.40 19.71
CA LEU A 196 -5.49 -0.84 19.12
C LEU A 196 -5.80 -0.06 17.83
N TYR A 197 -5.27 1.15 17.74
CA TYR A 197 -5.08 1.88 16.50
C TYR A 197 -3.59 1.96 16.18
N VAL A 198 -3.22 1.76 14.92
CA VAL A 198 -1.85 1.98 14.42
C VAL A 198 -1.91 2.83 13.16
N GLY A 199 -1.16 3.93 13.13
CA GLY A 199 -1.06 4.77 11.96
C GLY A 199 -0.76 6.23 12.26
N ARG A 200 -0.75 7.06 11.21
CA ARG A 200 -0.58 8.51 11.35
C ARG A 200 -1.75 9.11 12.14
N VAL A 201 -1.42 9.92 13.14
CA VAL A 201 -2.41 10.60 13.98
C VAL A 201 -2.80 11.93 13.31
N ALA A 202 -3.81 11.87 12.44
CA ALA A 202 -4.26 13.00 11.62
C ALA A 202 -5.78 12.98 11.43
N VAL A 203 -6.36 14.13 11.07
CA VAL A 203 -7.81 14.33 10.96
C VAL A 203 -8.43 13.37 9.93
N GLU A 204 -7.77 13.17 8.80
CA GLU A 204 -8.23 12.28 7.72
C GLU A 204 -8.31 10.81 8.14
N LYS A 205 -7.63 10.43 9.24
CA LYS A 205 -7.69 9.07 9.82
C LYS A 205 -8.87 8.87 10.77
N ASN A 206 -9.63 9.92 11.04
CA ASN A 206 -10.87 9.85 11.82
C ASN A 206 -10.72 9.16 13.18
N ILE A 207 -9.56 9.32 13.83
CA ILE A 207 -9.21 8.62 15.10
C ILE A 207 -10.17 9.03 16.22
N GLU A 208 -10.69 10.24 16.17
CA GLU A 208 -11.64 10.75 17.15
C GLU A 208 -12.90 9.88 17.22
N ALA A 209 -13.37 9.34 16.09
CA ALA A 209 -14.50 8.41 16.07
C ALA A 209 -14.23 7.12 16.85
N PHE A 210 -12.96 6.67 16.93
CA PHE A 210 -12.57 5.56 17.78
C PHE A 210 -12.43 5.98 19.25
N LEU A 211 -11.78 7.12 19.50
CA LEU A 211 -11.49 7.58 20.86
C LEU A 211 -12.77 7.92 21.64
N SER A 212 -13.80 8.43 20.97
CA SER A 212 -15.09 8.79 21.57
C SER A 212 -16.00 7.61 21.90
N LEU A 213 -15.67 6.38 21.45
CA LEU A 213 -16.49 5.21 21.76
C LEU A 213 -16.45 4.89 23.26
N GLU A 214 -17.59 4.51 23.82
CA GLU A 214 -17.67 3.95 25.15
C GLU A 214 -17.43 2.43 25.10
N LEU A 215 -16.17 2.04 25.30
CA LEU A 215 -15.72 0.65 25.25
C LEU A 215 -15.06 0.26 26.59
N PRO A 216 -15.31 -0.95 27.11
CA PRO A 216 -14.59 -1.44 28.28
C PRO A 216 -13.10 -1.64 27.94
N GLY A 217 -12.23 -1.62 28.95
CA GLY A 217 -10.80 -1.85 28.76
C GLY A 217 -10.03 -0.60 28.33
N THR A 218 -8.99 -0.77 27.50
CA THR A 218 -8.04 0.30 27.19
C THR A 218 -7.92 0.55 25.69
N LYS A 219 -8.06 1.81 25.31
CA LYS A 219 -7.74 2.29 23.94
C LYS A 219 -6.29 2.64 23.85
N VAL A 220 -5.60 2.07 22.86
CA VAL A 220 -4.16 2.26 22.60
C VAL A 220 -3.97 2.83 21.21
N VAL A 221 -3.21 3.91 21.11
CA VAL A 221 -2.85 4.59 19.85
C VAL A 221 -1.35 4.49 19.65
N VAL A 222 -0.94 3.81 18.59
CA VAL A 222 0.45 3.70 18.14
C VAL A 222 0.64 4.53 16.87
N GLY A 223 1.54 5.49 16.93
CA GLY A 223 1.83 6.40 15.83
C GLY A 223 2.00 7.84 16.27
N ASP A 224 2.21 8.70 15.30
CA ASP A 224 2.38 10.15 15.52
C ASP A 224 1.73 10.95 14.40
N GLY A 225 1.57 12.24 14.62
CA GLY A 225 1.02 13.14 13.62
C GLY A 225 0.44 14.43 14.19
N PRO A 226 -0.02 15.34 13.30
CA PRO A 226 -0.39 16.70 13.68
C PRO A 226 -1.57 16.79 14.66
N ALA A 227 -2.44 15.78 14.72
CA ALA A 227 -3.58 15.78 15.63
C ALA A 227 -3.28 15.18 17.01
N ARG A 228 -2.09 14.59 17.23
CA ARG A 228 -1.77 13.83 18.44
C ARG A 228 -1.94 14.66 19.72
N ALA A 229 -1.28 15.80 19.81
CA ALA A 229 -1.28 16.63 21.03
C ALA A 229 -2.69 17.07 21.43
N GLN A 230 -3.54 17.39 20.44
CA GLN A 230 -4.93 17.77 20.67
C GLN A 230 -5.76 16.59 21.17
N LEU A 231 -5.63 15.42 20.54
CA LEU A 231 -6.39 14.22 20.89
C LEU A 231 -5.96 13.66 22.25
N GLU A 232 -4.66 13.66 22.54
CA GLU A 232 -4.12 13.22 23.84
C GLU A 232 -4.64 14.07 25.01
N LYS A 233 -4.76 15.38 24.80
CA LYS A 233 -5.37 16.29 25.78
C LYS A 233 -6.89 16.05 25.95
N ARG A 234 -7.58 15.71 24.85
CA ARG A 234 -9.04 15.54 24.84
C ARG A 234 -9.48 14.18 25.38
N TYR A 235 -8.64 13.14 25.21
CA TYR A 235 -8.90 11.76 25.60
C TYR A 235 -7.77 11.22 26.49
N PRO A 236 -7.61 11.74 27.72
CA PRO A 236 -6.48 11.42 28.62
C PRO A 236 -6.49 9.96 29.10
N GLU A 237 -7.63 9.26 28.99
CA GLU A 237 -7.76 7.84 29.32
C GLU A 237 -7.12 6.93 28.25
N ALA A 238 -7.03 7.40 26.99
CA ALA A 238 -6.38 6.66 25.92
C ALA A 238 -4.86 6.69 26.07
N LYS A 239 -4.20 5.62 25.63
CA LYS A 239 -2.73 5.48 25.74
C LYS A 239 -2.07 5.76 24.39
N PHE A 240 -1.48 6.94 24.26
CA PHE A 240 -0.70 7.33 23.07
C PHE A 240 0.77 6.94 23.27
N LEU A 241 1.22 5.90 22.56
CA LEU A 241 2.54 5.30 22.77
C LEU A 241 3.61 5.80 21.79
N GLY A 242 3.24 6.73 20.91
CA GLY A 242 4.13 7.21 19.85
C GLY A 242 4.39 6.18 18.76
N PRO A 243 5.27 6.47 17.80
CA PRO A 243 5.59 5.57 16.71
C PRO A 243 6.33 4.32 17.23
N LYS A 244 5.99 3.17 16.68
CA LYS A 244 6.63 1.88 16.95
C LYS A 244 7.02 1.23 15.63
N THR A 245 8.11 0.47 15.63
CA THR A 245 8.64 -0.24 14.47
C THR A 245 9.15 -1.62 14.85
N GLY A 246 9.38 -2.48 13.86
CA GLY A 246 9.99 -3.79 14.07
C GLY A 246 9.22 -4.66 15.07
N GLU A 247 9.95 -5.39 15.88
CA GLU A 247 9.39 -6.30 16.90
C GLU A 247 8.55 -5.58 17.97
N ASP A 248 8.84 -4.32 18.26
CA ASP A 248 8.04 -3.56 19.21
C ASP A 248 6.63 -3.31 18.67
N LEU A 249 6.51 -2.96 17.39
CA LEU A 249 5.20 -2.84 16.72
C LEU A 249 4.46 -4.19 16.69
N VAL A 250 5.15 -5.27 16.34
CA VAL A 250 4.56 -6.63 16.33
C VAL A 250 3.99 -7.01 17.69
N ARG A 251 4.71 -6.72 18.78
CA ARG A 251 4.24 -6.98 20.15
C ARG A 251 2.98 -6.20 20.49
N HIS A 252 2.87 -4.93 20.05
CA HIS A 252 1.67 -4.13 20.28
C HIS A 252 0.46 -4.71 19.54
N TYR A 253 0.62 -5.13 18.28
CA TYR A 253 -0.44 -5.87 17.60
C TYR A 253 -0.79 -7.15 18.34
N ALA A 254 0.17 -8.05 18.56
CA ALA A 254 -0.08 -9.38 19.12
C ALA A 254 -0.74 -9.35 20.52
N ALA A 255 -0.43 -8.31 21.32
CA ALA A 255 -0.98 -8.08 22.66
C ALA A 255 -2.39 -7.45 22.66
N SER A 256 -2.92 -7.07 21.50
CA SER A 256 -4.23 -6.42 21.38
C SER A 256 -5.34 -7.43 21.09
N ASP A 257 -6.57 -7.10 21.52
CA ASP A 257 -7.74 -7.95 21.31
C ASP A 257 -8.45 -7.62 19.99
N VAL A 258 -8.51 -6.33 19.63
CA VAL A 258 -9.10 -5.85 18.37
C VAL A 258 -8.27 -4.71 17.82
N PHE A 259 -8.02 -4.76 16.52
CA PHE A 259 -7.48 -3.64 15.76
C PHE A 259 -8.64 -2.78 15.24
N VAL A 260 -8.69 -1.52 15.63
CA VAL A 260 -9.74 -0.58 15.22
C VAL A 260 -9.22 0.31 14.10
N PHE A 261 -9.88 0.26 12.94
CA PHE A 261 -9.54 1.06 11.77
C PHE A 261 -10.64 2.05 11.43
N PRO A 262 -10.63 3.26 12.03
CA PRO A 262 -11.72 4.22 11.91
C PRO A 262 -11.66 5.09 10.65
N SER A 263 -10.63 4.95 9.81
CA SER A 263 -10.48 5.73 8.59
C SER A 263 -11.58 5.42 7.58
N LYS A 264 -12.08 6.48 6.91
CA LYS A 264 -13.08 6.38 5.84
C LYS A 264 -12.49 6.63 4.44
N THR A 265 -11.22 7.05 4.36
CA THR A 265 -10.60 7.54 3.12
C THR A 265 -9.40 6.73 2.65
N ASP A 266 -8.97 5.73 3.41
CA ASP A 266 -7.86 4.88 3.03
C ASP A 266 -8.23 3.97 1.85
N THR A 267 -7.33 3.90 0.87
CA THR A 267 -7.52 3.10 -0.35
C THR A 267 -7.24 1.61 -0.14
N PHE A 268 -6.39 1.25 0.82
CA PHE A 268 -6.05 -0.15 1.11
C PHE A 268 -5.93 -0.43 2.62
N GLY A 269 -5.00 0.24 3.31
CA GLY A 269 -4.73 0.02 4.74
C GLY A 269 -3.84 -1.19 5.02
N LEU A 270 -2.55 -1.11 4.71
CA LEU A 270 -1.57 -2.18 5.02
C LEU A 270 -1.60 -2.62 6.48
N VAL A 271 -1.87 -1.70 7.40
CA VAL A 271 -2.01 -1.95 8.85
C VAL A 271 -3.13 -2.95 9.18
N VAL A 272 -4.14 -3.08 8.31
CA VAL A 272 -5.20 -4.10 8.44
C VAL A 272 -4.61 -5.49 8.27
N LEU A 273 -3.78 -5.69 7.23
CA LEU A 273 -3.10 -6.97 7.01
C LEU A 273 -2.06 -7.26 8.09
N GLU A 274 -1.36 -6.25 8.62
CA GLU A 274 -0.41 -6.39 9.72
C GLU A 274 -1.11 -6.90 11.00
N ALA A 275 -2.28 -6.33 11.33
CA ALA A 275 -3.10 -6.78 12.45
C ALA A 275 -3.55 -8.24 12.26
N LEU A 276 -4.11 -8.57 11.10
CA LEU A 276 -4.55 -9.93 10.77
C LEU A 276 -3.39 -10.93 10.81
N ALA A 277 -2.20 -10.53 10.35
CA ALA A 277 -1.00 -11.36 10.39
C ALA A 277 -0.54 -11.65 11.83
N CYS A 278 -0.76 -10.72 12.75
CA CYS A 278 -0.55 -10.93 14.19
C CYS A 278 -1.70 -11.70 14.87
N GLY A 279 -2.70 -12.15 14.11
CA GLY A 279 -3.87 -12.84 14.61
C GLY A 279 -4.86 -11.91 15.32
N VAL A 280 -4.91 -10.63 14.95
CA VAL A 280 -5.79 -9.65 15.59
C VAL A 280 -6.96 -9.33 14.65
N PRO A 281 -8.22 -9.54 15.10
CA PRO A 281 -9.39 -9.23 14.31
C PRO A 281 -9.57 -7.71 14.14
N VAL A 282 -10.23 -7.32 13.05
CA VAL A 282 -10.37 -5.93 12.63
C VAL A 282 -11.79 -5.43 12.85
N ALA A 283 -11.93 -4.25 13.44
CA ALA A 283 -13.17 -3.48 13.47
C ALA A 283 -13.03 -2.23 12.61
N ALA A 284 -13.90 -2.04 11.62
CA ALA A 284 -13.80 -0.91 10.69
C ALA A 284 -15.17 -0.47 10.17
N TYR A 285 -15.20 0.71 9.54
CA TYR A 285 -16.33 1.11 8.69
C TYR A 285 -16.37 0.28 7.41
N PRO A 286 -17.57 0.03 6.82
CA PRO A 286 -17.74 -0.72 5.59
C PRO A 286 -17.39 0.14 4.34
N VAL A 287 -16.22 0.75 4.36
CA VAL A 287 -15.68 1.57 3.27
C VAL A 287 -14.68 0.80 2.43
N GLN A 288 -14.28 1.37 1.30
CA GLN A 288 -13.51 0.71 0.25
C GLN A 288 -12.28 -0.04 0.76
N GLY A 289 -11.37 0.61 1.49
CA GLY A 289 -10.13 -0.03 1.96
C GLY A 289 -10.36 -1.33 2.74
N PRO A 290 -11.07 -1.30 3.88
CA PRO A 290 -11.41 -2.50 4.64
C PRO A 290 -12.23 -3.52 3.85
N ARG A 291 -13.20 -3.10 3.02
CA ARG A 291 -13.98 -4.01 2.16
C ARG A 291 -13.10 -4.77 1.17
N ASP A 292 -12.18 -4.08 0.51
CA ASP A 292 -11.30 -4.69 -0.49
C ASP A 292 -10.27 -5.64 0.14
N VAL A 293 -9.82 -5.35 1.37
CA VAL A 293 -8.85 -6.20 2.08
C VAL A 293 -9.50 -7.42 2.71
N ILE A 294 -10.63 -7.23 3.42
CA ILE A 294 -11.29 -8.26 4.21
C ILE A 294 -12.32 -9.02 3.36
N GLY A 295 -13.10 -8.31 2.51
CA GLY A 295 -14.21 -8.89 1.78
C GLY A 295 -15.23 -9.52 2.71
N ASP A 296 -15.69 -10.72 2.35
CA ASP A 296 -16.62 -11.53 3.13
C ASP A 296 -15.90 -12.48 4.13
N ALA A 297 -14.58 -12.36 4.27
CA ALA A 297 -13.84 -13.25 5.15
C ALA A 297 -14.17 -13.00 6.63
N PRO A 298 -14.36 -14.05 7.46
CA PRO A 298 -14.74 -13.91 8.85
C PRO A 298 -13.54 -13.52 9.74
N VAL A 299 -12.82 -12.44 9.35
CA VAL A 299 -11.61 -11.96 10.03
C VAL A 299 -11.71 -10.51 10.48
N GLY A 300 -12.85 -9.87 10.21
CA GLY A 300 -13.15 -8.51 10.65
C GLY A 300 -14.64 -8.25 10.68
N ALA A 301 -15.02 -7.22 11.40
CA ALA A 301 -16.39 -6.71 11.48
C ALA A 301 -16.45 -5.33 10.80
N LEU A 302 -17.19 -5.23 9.70
CA LEU A 302 -17.38 -4.00 8.94
C LEU A 302 -18.80 -3.48 9.15
N LYS A 303 -18.96 -2.38 9.92
CA LYS A 303 -20.27 -1.80 10.25
C LYS A 303 -20.24 -0.27 10.23
N GLU A 304 -21.39 0.33 9.94
CA GLU A 304 -21.58 1.79 10.05
C GLU A 304 -21.47 2.24 11.51
N ASN A 305 -21.91 1.41 12.46
CA ASN A 305 -21.67 1.63 13.89
C ASN A 305 -20.36 0.97 14.31
N LEU A 306 -19.33 1.79 14.55
CA LEU A 306 -17.98 1.31 14.89
C LEU A 306 -17.95 0.58 16.26
N ALA A 307 -18.82 0.95 17.22
CA ALA A 307 -18.91 0.25 18.51
C ALA A 307 -19.45 -1.18 18.33
N GLU A 308 -20.44 -1.37 17.47
CA GLU A 308 -20.93 -2.70 17.11
C GLU A 308 -19.87 -3.52 16.36
N ALA A 309 -19.10 -2.88 15.48
CA ALA A 309 -17.98 -3.54 14.82
C ALA A 309 -16.94 -4.03 15.84
N CYS A 310 -16.58 -3.19 16.81
CA CYS A 310 -15.68 -3.56 17.92
C CYS A 310 -16.22 -4.76 18.71
N ALA A 311 -17.47 -4.71 19.14
CA ALA A 311 -18.09 -5.80 19.91
C ALA A 311 -18.09 -7.13 19.14
N GLN A 312 -18.44 -7.10 17.84
CA GLN A 312 -18.42 -8.28 17.00
C GLN A 312 -16.99 -8.78 16.76
N ALA A 313 -16.02 -7.89 16.54
CA ALA A 313 -14.63 -8.26 16.30
C ALA A 313 -14.03 -9.06 17.47
N LEU A 314 -14.40 -8.80 18.72
CA LEU A 314 -13.98 -9.58 19.89
C LEU A 314 -14.34 -11.07 19.82
N THR A 315 -15.35 -11.45 19.05
CA THR A 315 -15.79 -12.85 18.91
C THR A 315 -15.09 -13.61 17.79
N ILE A 316 -14.26 -12.92 16.99
CA ILE A 316 -13.59 -13.48 15.80
C ILE A 316 -12.35 -14.29 16.21
N SER A 317 -12.17 -15.43 15.57
CA SER A 317 -11.03 -16.31 15.80
C SER A 317 -9.71 -15.67 15.38
N ARG A 318 -8.78 -15.52 16.31
CA ARG A 318 -7.40 -15.06 16.04
C ARG A 318 -6.67 -15.97 15.04
N GLN A 319 -6.93 -17.29 15.10
CA GLN A 319 -6.36 -18.24 14.15
C GLN A 319 -6.89 -18.03 12.74
N ALA A 320 -8.19 -17.73 12.57
CA ALA A 320 -8.76 -17.41 11.27
C ALA A 320 -8.10 -16.15 10.66
N CYS A 321 -7.87 -15.11 11.47
CA CYS A 321 -7.16 -13.90 11.06
C CYS A 321 -5.75 -14.23 10.54
N ARG A 322 -4.99 -15.02 11.30
CA ARG A 322 -3.64 -15.46 10.89
C ARG A 322 -3.66 -16.26 9.59
N THR A 323 -4.54 -17.25 9.47
CA THR A 323 -4.67 -18.09 8.28
C THR A 323 -4.99 -17.25 7.04
N PHE A 324 -5.91 -16.29 7.18
CA PHE A 324 -6.22 -15.35 6.10
C PHE A 324 -5.00 -14.53 5.67
N ALA A 325 -4.26 -13.96 6.61
CA ALA A 325 -3.09 -13.15 6.29
C ALA A 325 -1.97 -13.95 5.60
N LEU A 326 -1.82 -15.23 5.92
CA LEU A 326 -0.83 -16.10 5.26
C LEU A 326 -1.07 -16.23 3.74
N THR A 327 -2.30 -16.09 3.27
CA THR A 327 -2.64 -16.09 1.84
C THR A 327 -2.36 -14.74 1.16
N ARG A 328 -1.96 -13.71 1.91
CA ARG A 328 -1.71 -12.34 1.45
C ARG A 328 -0.24 -11.94 1.66
N SER A 329 0.69 -12.86 1.41
CA SER A 329 2.12 -12.59 1.54
C SER A 329 2.63 -11.66 0.44
N TRP A 330 3.75 -10.96 0.69
CA TRP A 330 4.42 -10.17 -0.34
C TRP A 330 4.88 -11.05 -1.52
N ARG A 331 5.26 -12.29 -1.26
CA ARG A 331 5.60 -13.26 -2.33
C ARG A 331 4.44 -13.46 -3.30
N ALA A 332 3.23 -13.69 -2.80
CA ALA A 332 2.04 -13.81 -3.64
C ALA A 332 1.75 -12.51 -4.42
N CYS A 333 2.02 -11.35 -3.81
CA CYS A 333 1.93 -10.04 -4.46
C CYS A 333 2.94 -9.92 -5.61
N THR A 334 4.19 -10.35 -5.42
CA THR A 334 5.23 -10.34 -6.46
C THR A 334 4.89 -11.29 -7.60
N GLU A 335 4.38 -12.48 -7.31
CA GLU A 335 3.91 -13.43 -8.33
C GLU A 335 2.74 -12.86 -9.16
N GLN A 336 1.82 -12.14 -8.51
CA GLN A 336 0.75 -11.43 -9.20
C GLN A 336 1.29 -10.29 -10.09
N PHE A 337 2.31 -9.56 -9.65
CA PHE A 337 3.00 -8.56 -10.46
C PHE A 337 3.60 -9.19 -11.72
N LEU A 338 4.34 -10.30 -11.58
CA LEU A 338 4.94 -11.02 -12.70
C LEU A 338 3.90 -11.52 -13.70
N ALA A 339 2.77 -12.04 -13.22
CA ALA A 339 1.67 -12.49 -14.08
C ALA A 339 1.00 -11.36 -14.88
N ASN A 340 1.14 -10.10 -14.46
CA ASN A 340 0.61 -8.92 -15.15
C ASN A 340 1.59 -8.31 -16.16
N LEU A 341 2.81 -8.82 -16.25
CA LEU A 341 3.78 -8.33 -17.23
C LEU A 341 3.44 -8.82 -18.65
N PRO A 342 3.86 -8.08 -19.69
CA PRO A 342 3.72 -8.58 -21.05
C PRO A 342 4.48 -9.91 -21.20
N PRO A 343 3.98 -10.85 -22.03
CA PRO A 343 4.73 -12.05 -22.36
C PRO A 343 6.09 -11.67 -22.96
N GLU A 344 7.07 -12.52 -22.74
CA GLU A 344 8.38 -12.35 -23.40
C GLU A 344 8.20 -12.30 -24.92
N PRO A 345 8.93 -11.42 -25.60
CA PRO A 345 8.86 -11.29 -27.05
C PRO A 345 9.37 -12.54 -27.78
#